data_a4aa81cf834358ea309cbb42486fad31
#
_entry.id   a4aa81cf834358ea309cbb42486fad31
#
_cell.length_a   1.000
_cell.length_b   1.000
_cell.length_c   1.000
_cell.angle_alpha   90.00
_cell.angle_beta   90.00
_cell.angle_gamma   90.00
#
_symmetry.space_group_name_H-M   'P 1'
#
loop_
_entity.id
_entity.type
_entity.pdbx_description
1 polymer ?
#
loop_
_entity_poly.entity_id
_entity_poly.type
_entity_poly.pdbx_seq_one_letter_code
_entity_poly.pdbx_strand_id
1 'polypeptide(L)'
;MTTSKKTHGLSEHALYYVWGDMKQRCCNPKNKSYKNYGGRGVRICDDWVNNFLNFYNDMKEGYEKGLQIDRIDNNGGYELSNCRWVTNKQNQANRGSRASGSSIYKGVTKIRDGKWTAQIKKDGKVYRLGYFTCEKEAAKAYDVRAKVIFGEYSGTNFS
;
A
#
# COMPACT_ATOMS: atom_id res chain seq x y z
N MET A 1 -23.58 -39.40 -0.39
CA MET A 1 -23.81 -38.44 0.71
C MET A 1 -23.08 -37.16 0.34
N THR A 2 -23.82 -36.16 -0.13
CA THR A 2 -23.26 -34.83 -0.47
C THR A 2 -23.02 -34.08 0.82
N THR A 3 -21.75 -33.96 1.23
CA THR A 3 -21.39 -33.07 2.34
C THR A 3 -21.66 -31.63 1.90
N SER A 4 -22.76 -31.07 2.39
CA SER A 4 -23.05 -29.65 2.27
C SER A 4 -21.87 -28.88 2.87
N LYS A 5 -21.10 -28.17 2.03
CA LYS A 5 -20.08 -27.23 2.51
C LYS A 5 -20.79 -26.22 3.41
N LYS A 6 -20.52 -26.24 4.72
CA LYS A 6 -20.96 -25.20 5.64
C LYS A 6 -20.40 -23.87 5.14
N THR A 7 -21.26 -23.03 4.57
CA THR A 7 -20.91 -21.67 4.20
C THR A 7 -20.90 -20.82 5.46
N HIS A 8 -19.93 -19.93 5.59
CA HIS A 8 -19.79 -19.03 6.76
C HIS A 8 -20.91 -17.97 6.84
N GLY A 9 -21.83 -17.89 5.87
CA GLY A 9 -22.95 -16.94 5.86
C GLY A 9 -22.58 -15.46 5.62
N LEU A 10 -21.29 -15.15 5.39
CA LEU A 10 -20.77 -13.78 5.24
C LEU A 10 -20.31 -13.44 3.82
N SER A 11 -20.82 -14.16 2.81
CA SER A 11 -20.38 -13.95 1.42
C SER A 11 -20.77 -12.58 0.87
N GLU A 12 -21.80 -11.94 1.42
CA GLU A 12 -22.24 -10.59 1.05
C GLU A 12 -21.61 -9.49 1.92
N HIS A 13 -20.82 -9.87 2.94
CA HIS A 13 -20.17 -8.91 3.81
C HIS A 13 -19.06 -8.18 3.06
N ALA A 14 -18.91 -6.86 3.28
CA ALA A 14 -17.93 -6.03 2.57
C ALA A 14 -16.49 -6.56 2.69
N LEU A 15 -16.11 -7.12 3.85
CA LEU A 15 -14.79 -7.71 4.06
C LEU A 15 -14.53 -8.94 3.17
N TYR A 16 -15.58 -9.67 2.74
CA TYR A 16 -15.42 -10.79 1.81
C TYR A 16 -14.90 -10.33 0.44
N TYR A 17 -15.42 -9.20 -0.03
CA TYR A 17 -14.94 -8.59 -1.28
C TYR A 17 -13.50 -8.05 -1.13
N VAL A 18 -13.18 -7.42 0.00
CA VAL A 18 -11.80 -6.97 0.29
C VAL A 18 -10.82 -8.13 0.29
N TRP A 19 -11.18 -9.23 0.94
CA TRP A 19 -10.39 -10.47 0.96
C TRP A 19 -10.24 -11.09 -0.43
N GLY A 20 -11.32 -11.14 -1.19
CA GLY A 20 -11.31 -11.61 -2.57
C GLY A 20 -10.37 -10.79 -3.46
N ASP A 21 -10.47 -9.46 -3.41
CA ASP A 21 -9.60 -8.55 -4.17
C ASP A 21 -8.13 -8.69 -3.78
N MET A 22 -7.84 -8.84 -2.49
CA MET A 22 -6.49 -9.09 -1.99
C MET A 22 -5.92 -10.38 -2.58
N LYS A 23 -6.70 -11.48 -2.60
CA LYS A 23 -6.30 -12.75 -3.23
C LYS A 23 -6.10 -12.60 -4.73
N GLN A 24 -6.99 -11.91 -5.43
CA GLN A 24 -6.86 -11.69 -6.87
C GLN A 24 -5.55 -11.01 -7.22
N ARG A 25 -5.16 -9.96 -6.52
CA ARG A 25 -3.93 -9.24 -6.83
C ARG A 25 -2.66 -9.94 -6.35
N CYS A 26 -2.74 -10.82 -5.34
CA CYS A 26 -1.55 -11.55 -4.84
C CYS A 26 -1.36 -12.93 -5.47
N CYS A 27 -2.44 -13.64 -5.82
CA CYS A 27 -2.40 -15.04 -6.21
C CYS A 27 -2.78 -15.30 -7.67
N ASN A 28 -3.42 -14.35 -8.39
CA ASN A 28 -3.87 -14.56 -9.75
C ASN A 28 -2.97 -13.82 -10.77
N PRO A 29 -2.08 -14.53 -11.51
CA PRO A 29 -1.22 -13.92 -12.52
C PRO A 29 -1.95 -13.19 -13.65
N LYS A 30 -3.23 -13.53 -13.91
CA LYS A 30 -4.06 -12.87 -14.92
C LYS A 30 -4.66 -11.55 -14.43
N ASN A 31 -4.59 -11.25 -13.14
CA ASN A 31 -5.08 -9.99 -12.61
C ASN A 31 -4.15 -8.85 -13.04
N LYS A 32 -4.73 -7.75 -13.56
CA LYS A 32 -3.98 -6.57 -14.04
C LYS A 32 -3.06 -5.94 -12.99
N SER A 33 -3.38 -6.12 -11.71
CA SER A 33 -2.60 -5.59 -10.58
C SER A 33 -1.52 -6.57 -10.10
N TYR A 34 -1.53 -7.84 -10.55
CA TYR A 34 -0.62 -8.89 -10.06
C TYR A 34 0.85 -8.47 -10.12
N LYS A 35 1.28 -7.82 -11.20
CA LYS A 35 2.66 -7.33 -11.38
C LYS A 35 3.15 -6.43 -10.23
N ASN A 36 2.24 -5.73 -9.56
CA ASN A 36 2.54 -4.80 -8.47
C ASN A 36 2.38 -5.44 -7.07
N TYR A 37 1.87 -6.68 -6.99
CA TYR A 37 1.62 -7.43 -5.76
C TYR A 37 2.28 -8.81 -5.82
N GLY A 38 1.57 -9.85 -6.18
CA GLY A 38 2.09 -11.22 -6.21
C GLY A 38 3.32 -11.38 -7.11
N GLY A 39 3.34 -10.73 -8.28
CA GLY A 39 4.49 -10.70 -9.19
C GLY A 39 5.72 -9.99 -8.63
N ARG A 40 5.55 -9.16 -7.60
CA ARG A 40 6.62 -8.49 -6.85
C ARG A 40 7.00 -9.22 -5.56
N GLY A 41 6.38 -10.35 -5.28
CA GLY A 41 6.64 -11.15 -4.08
C GLY A 41 5.74 -10.84 -2.89
N VAL A 42 4.75 -9.94 -3.02
CA VAL A 42 3.77 -9.69 -1.95
C VAL A 42 2.92 -10.94 -1.74
N ARG A 43 2.89 -11.44 -0.52
CA ARG A 43 2.16 -12.65 -0.11
C ARG A 43 1.02 -12.30 0.84
N ILE A 44 0.12 -13.25 1.01
CA ILE A 44 -0.89 -13.25 2.06
C ILE A 44 -0.47 -14.32 3.06
N CYS A 45 -0.57 -14.06 4.35
CA CYS A 45 -0.24 -15.05 5.37
C CYS A 45 -1.10 -16.32 5.22
N ASP A 46 -0.58 -17.44 5.66
CA ASP A 46 -1.22 -18.76 5.50
C ASP A 46 -2.58 -18.82 6.17
N ASP A 47 -2.74 -18.13 7.30
CA ASP A 47 -4.00 -18.06 8.03
C ASP A 47 -5.13 -17.39 7.23
N TRP A 48 -4.79 -16.41 6.38
CA TRP A 48 -5.79 -15.66 5.62
C TRP A 48 -6.00 -16.17 4.19
N VAL A 49 -4.96 -16.78 3.58
CA VAL A 49 -5.00 -17.09 2.13
C VAL A 49 -6.13 -18.02 1.76
N ASN A 50 -6.45 -19.00 2.61
CA ASN A 50 -7.49 -20.01 2.38
C ASN A 50 -8.68 -19.93 3.33
N ASN A 51 -8.62 -19.06 4.34
CA ASN A 51 -9.65 -18.97 5.37
C ASN A 51 -10.13 -17.53 5.56
N PHE A 52 -11.30 -17.23 4.98
CA PHE A 52 -11.93 -15.92 5.12
C PHE A 52 -12.27 -15.59 6.58
N LEU A 53 -12.70 -16.57 7.39
CA LEU A 53 -13.08 -16.31 8.77
C LEU A 53 -11.89 -15.85 9.62
N ASN A 54 -10.70 -16.37 9.38
CA ASN A 54 -9.50 -15.89 10.05
C ASN A 54 -9.24 -14.42 9.69
N PHE A 55 -9.22 -14.07 8.38
CA PHE A 55 -9.13 -12.69 7.94
C PHE A 55 -10.23 -11.79 8.55
N TYR A 56 -11.47 -12.28 8.55
CA TYR A 56 -12.59 -11.53 9.11
C TYR A 56 -12.42 -11.27 10.61
N ASN A 57 -12.05 -12.27 11.39
CA ASN A 57 -11.88 -12.14 12.84
C ASN A 57 -10.76 -11.17 13.19
N ASP A 58 -9.66 -11.21 12.46
CA ASP A 58 -8.50 -10.35 12.68
C ASP A 58 -8.75 -8.90 12.26
N MET A 59 -9.57 -8.69 11.21
CA MET A 59 -9.69 -7.39 10.54
C MET A 59 -11.07 -6.73 10.67
N LYS A 60 -12.06 -7.37 11.30
CA LYS A 60 -13.40 -6.77 11.47
C LYS A 60 -13.41 -5.56 12.40
N GLU A 61 -12.55 -5.57 13.42
CA GLU A 61 -12.42 -4.44 14.32
C GLU A 61 -11.74 -3.25 13.62
N GLY A 62 -12.27 -2.06 13.83
CA GLY A 62 -11.80 -0.85 13.17
C GLY A 62 -12.22 -0.70 11.70
N TYR A 63 -12.91 -1.70 11.13
CA TYR A 63 -13.45 -1.56 9.78
C TYR A 63 -14.70 -0.67 9.78
N GLU A 64 -14.67 0.36 8.94
CA GLU A 64 -15.81 1.18 8.60
C GLU A 64 -16.01 1.23 7.09
N LYS A 65 -17.26 1.40 6.64
CA LYS A 65 -17.57 1.51 5.22
C LYS A 65 -16.82 2.68 4.56
N GLY A 66 -16.07 2.38 3.52
CA GLY A 66 -15.25 3.37 2.80
C GLY A 66 -13.77 3.35 3.16
N LEU A 67 -13.38 2.64 4.23
CA LEU A 67 -11.98 2.40 4.52
C LEU A 67 -11.39 1.34 3.56
N GLN A 68 -10.09 1.42 3.39
CA GLN A 68 -9.31 0.50 2.55
C GLN A 68 -8.27 -0.23 3.40
N ILE A 69 -8.04 -1.50 3.08
CA ILE A 69 -6.91 -2.22 3.67
C ILE A 69 -5.60 -1.66 3.09
N ASP A 70 -4.70 -1.27 3.98
CA ASP A 70 -3.37 -0.74 3.66
C ASP A 70 -2.32 -1.61 4.35
N ARG A 71 -1.18 -1.79 3.70
CA ARG A 71 -0.01 -2.42 4.31
C ARG A 71 0.92 -1.33 4.83
N ILE A 72 1.26 -1.38 6.10
CA ILE A 72 2.16 -0.43 6.76
C ILE A 72 3.49 -0.39 6.01
N ASP A 73 4.12 -1.55 5.84
CA ASP A 73 5.23 -1.74 4.91
C ASP A 73 4.71 -2.24 3.55
N ASN A 74 4.88 -1.43 2.52
CA ASN A 74 4.48 -1.76 1.15
C ASN A 74 5.26 -2.95 0.54
N ASN A 75 6.40 -3.33 1.11
CA ASN A 75 7.21 -4.47 0.68
C ASN A 75 6.85 -5.75 1.46
N GLY A 76 6.21 -5.61 2.61
CA GLY A 76 5.69 -6.72 3.41
C GLY A 76 4.45 -7.37 2.82
N GLY A 77 4.03 -8.48 3.43
CA GLY A 77 2.82 -9.23 3.08
C GLY A 77 1.55 -8.66 3.70
N TYR A 78 0.45 -9.32 3.39
CA TYR A 78 -0.82 -9.14 4.08
C TYR A 78 -0.86 -10.07 5.27
N GLU A 79 -0.74 -9.51 6.46
CA GLU A 79 -0.80 -10.15 7.77
C GLU A 79 -1.26 -9.15 8.82
N LEU A 80 -1.73 -9.62 9.97
CA LEU A 80 -2.31 -8.75 11.01
C LEU A 80 -1.34 -7.65 11.45
N SER A 81 -0.06 -7.99 11.64
CA SER A 81 0.99 -7.04 12.07
C SER A 81 1.30 -5.95 11.05
N ASN A 82 1.01 -6.19 9.76
CA ASN A 82 1.33 -5.27 8.65
C ASN A 82 0.10 -4.65 7.99
N CYS A 83 -1.11 -4.96 8.45
CA CYS A 83 -2.35 -4.46 7.86
C CYS A 83 -3.07 -3.49 8.79
N ARG A 84 -3.69 -2.48 8.20
CA ARG A 84 -4.54 -1.51 8.91
C ARG A 84 -5.65 -0.99 8.01
N TRP A 85 -6.68 -0.41 8.62
CA TRP A 85 -7.74 0.31 7.91
C TRP A 85 -7.38 1.78 7.77
N VAL A 86 -7.51 2.31 6.58
CA VAL A 86 -7.15 3.70 6.26
C VAL A 86 -8.15 4.32 5.31
N THR A 87 -8.25 5.64 5.35
CA THR A 87 -8.95 6.41 4.32
C THR A 87 -8.18 6.37 2.99
N ASN A 88 -8.87 6.69 1.89
CA ASN A 88 -8.22 6.79 0.58
C ASN A 88 -7.03 7.78 0.59
N LYS A 89 -7.14 8.92 1.30
CA LYS A 89 -6.08 9.92 1.41
C LYS A 89 -4.83 9.34 2.11
N GLN A 90 -5.01 8.63 3.21
CA GLN A 90 -3.93 7.97 3.94
C GLN A 90 -3.26 6.88 3.11
N ASN A 91 -4.06 6.04 2.43
CA ASN A 91 -3.55 5.01 1.54
C ASN A 91 -2.70 5.61 0.40
N GLN A 92 -3.16 6.73 -0.20
CA GLN A 92 -2.37 7.42 -1.22
C GLN A 92 -1.05 7.97 -0.68
N ALA A 93 -1.02 8.43 0.58
CA ALA A 93 0.21 8.90 1.22
C ALA A 93 1.22 7.76 1.43
N ASN A 94 0.75 6.54 1.71
CA ASN A 94 1.61 5.36 1.87
C ASN A 94 2.13 4.74 0.56
N ARG A 95 1.54 5.06 -0.60
CA ARG A 95 2.00 4.49 -1.89
C ARG A 95 3.48 4.75 -2.14
N GLY A 96 4.18 3.74 -2.65
CA GLY A 96 5.57 3.83 -3.10
C GLY A 96 5.77 4.71 -4.35
N SER A 97 7.01 4.77 -4.83
CA SER A 97 7.37 5.43 -6.09
C SER A 97 6.67 4.79 -7.28
N ARG A 98 6.45 5.58 -8.34
CA ARG A 98 5.94 5.06 -9.62
C ARG A 98 7.10 4.56 -10.47
N ALA A 99 6.96 3.39 -11.07
CA ALA A 99 7.98 2.78 -11.92
C ALA A 99 8.34 3.60 -13.18
N SER A 100 7.49 4.57 -13.58
CA SER A 100 7.70 5.43 -14.76
C SER A 100 8.41 6.76 -14.45
N GLY A 101 8.87 6.95 -13.21
CA GLY A 101 9.60 8.17 -12.82
C GLY A 101 11.05 8.18 -13.28
N SER A 102 11.67 9.35 -13.32
CA SER A 102 13.12 9.53 -13.58
C SER A 102 13.98 9.14 -12.36
N SER A 103 13.35 8.80 -11.23
CA SER A 103 13.95 8.35 -9.98
C SER A 103 13.23 7.11 -9.47
N ILE A 104 13.98 6.22 -8.82
CA ILE A 104 13.41 5.09 -8.08
C ILE A 104 12.75 5.54 -6.76
N TYR A 105 13.07 6.74 -6.30
CA TYR A 105 12.57 7.28 -5.03
C TYR A 105 11.28 8.08 -5.22
N LYS A 106 10.36 7.92 -4.29
CA LYS A 106 9.11 8.65 -4.24
C LYS A 106 9.34 10.14 -4.05
N GLY A 107 8.65 10.96 -4.84
CA GLY A 107 8.70 12.41 -4.74
C GLY A 107 9.98 13.03 -5.27
N VAL A 108 10.88 12.26 -5.87
CA VAL A 108 12.15 12.71 -6.44
C VAL A 108 12.07 12.69 -7.97
N THR A 109 12.60 13.72 -8.59
CA THR A 109 12.64 13.85 -10.06
C THR A 109 13.99 14.40 -10.49
N LYS A 110 14.56 13.80 -11.53
CA LYS A 110 15.78 14.33 -12.18
C LYS A 110 15.43 15.58 -12.99
N ILE A 111 16.24 16.60 -12.85
CA ILE A 111 16.15 17.85 -13.61
C ILE A 111 17.40 18.07 -14.47
N ARG A 112 17.48 19.20 -15.15
CA ARG A 112 18.63 19.53 -15.99
C ARG A 112 19.95 19.53 -15.20
N ASP A 113 21.06 19.38 -15.87
CA ASP A 113 22.45 19.42 -15.32
C ASP A 113 22.73 18.35 -14.25
N GLY A 114 22.06 17.19 -14.35
CA GLY A 114 22.28 16.07 -13.45
C GLY A 114 21.76 16.28 -12.01
N LYS A 115 21.06 17.38 -11.75
CA LYS A 115 20.49 17.70 -10.44
C LYS A 115 19.16 16.98 -10.20
N TRP A 116 18.73 16.96 -8.96
CA TRP A 116 17.49 16.34 -8.50
C TRP A 116 16.63 17.36 -7.77
N THR A 117 15.32 17.19 -7.82
CA THR A 117 14.38 17.95 -7.00
C THR A 117 13.50 16.99 -6.21
N ALA A 118 13.19 17.36 -4.96
CA ALA A 118 12.19 16.66 -4.15
C ALA A 118 10.93 17.50 -4.04
N GLN A 119 9.77 16.86 -4.14
CA GLN A 119 8.47 17.50 -4.00
C GLN A 119 7.45 16.58 -3.36
N ILE A 120 6.51 17.15 -2.63
CA ILE A 120 5.42 16.44 -2.00
C ILE A 120 4.09 17.14 -2.30
N LYS A 121 3.04 16.35 -2.54
CA LYS A 121 1.70 16.86 -2.79
C LYS A 121 0.79 16.59 -1.61
N LYS A 122 0.11 17.64 -1.11
CA LYS A 122 -0.93 17.54 -0.09
C LYS A 122 -2.12 18.42 -0.47
N ASP A 123 -3.33 17.89 -0.39
CA ASP A 123 -4.59 18.61 -0.65
C ASP A 123 -4.57 19.42 -1.95
N GLY A 124 -4.09 18.79 -3.03
CA GLY A 124 -3.98 19.41 -4.36
C GLY A 124 -2.74 20.30 -4.56
N LYS A 125 -2.12 20.81 -3.50
CA LYS A 125 -0.95 21.68 -3.56
C LYS A 125 0.36 20.88 -3.61
N VAL A 126 1.30 21.37 -4.42
CA VAL A 126 2.66 20.79 -4.53
C VAL A 126 3.64 21.66 -3.76
N TYR A 127 4.37 21.04 -2.85
CA TYR A 127 5.43 21.69 -2.08
C TYR A 127 6.79 21.21 -2.59
N ARG A 128 7.57 22.12 -3.12
CA ARG A 128 8.95 21.84 -3.54
C ARG A 128 9.86 21.92 -2.31
N LEU A 129 10.70 20.90 -2.13
CA LEU A 129 11.53 20.74 -0.93
C LEU A 129 12.99 21.18 -1.15
N GLY A 130 13.37 21.43 -2.41
CA GLY A 130 14.69 21.89 -2.76
C GLY A 130 15.26 21.24 -4.02
N TYR A 131 16.49 21.64 -4.32
CA TYR A 131 17.32 21.09 -5.38
C TYR A 131 18.55 20.45 -4.77
N PHE A 132 18.95 19.29 -5.31
CA PHE A 132 19.99 18.44 -4.74
C PHE A 132 20.92 17.97 -5.84
N THR A 133 22.19 17.78 -5.50
CA THR A 133 23.19 17.17 -6.37
C THR A 133 23.14 15.63 -6.28
N CYS A 134 22.61 15.09 -5.18
CA CYS A 134 22.49 13.67 -4.93
C CYS A 134 21.02 13.22 -4.85
N GLU A 135 20.68 12.15 -5.59
CA GLU A 135 19.34 11.56 -5.60
C GLU A 135 18.89 11.10 -4.22
N LYS A 136 19.79 10.47 -3.45
CA LYS A 136 19.49 10.00 -2.09
C LYS A 136 19.21 11.14 -1.11
N GLU A 137 19.90 12.27 -1.25
CA GLU A 137 19.63 13.45 -0.41
C GLU A 137 18.26 14.04 -0.70
N ALA A 138 17.88 14.12 -1.98
CA ALA A 138 16.52 14.51 -2.36
C ALA A 138 15.46 13.58 -1.75
N ALA A 139 15.72 12.26 -1.76
CA ALA A 139 14.83 11.27 -1.18
C ALA A 139 14.73 11.39 0.35
N LYS A 140 15.82 11.64 1.05
CA LYS A 140 15.80 11.91 2.51
C LYS A 140 15.01 13.17 2.84
N ALA A 141 15.17 14.24 2.06
CA ALA A 141 14.39 15.47 2.25
C ALA A 141 12.88 15.22 2.05
N TYR A 142 12.51 14.38 1.07
CA TYR A 142 11.13 13.92 0.92
C TYR A 142 10.64 13.19 2.17
N ASP A 143 11.40 12.23 2.70
CA ASP A 143 11.01 11.39 3.82
C ASP A 143 10.79 12.21 5.10
N VAL A 144 11.68 13.15 5.39
CA VAL A 144 11.52 14.08 6.52
C VAL A 144 10.20 14.84 6.40
N ARG A 145 9.93 15.39 5.22
CA ARG A 145 8.69 16.16 5.00
C ARG A 145 7.45 15.27 5.01
N ALA A 146 7.53 14.06 4.49
CA ALA A 146 6.43 13.11 4.48
C ALA A 146 6.01 12.72 5.89
N LYS A 147 6.98 12.45 6.78
CA LYS A 147 6.72 12.16 8.20
C LYS A 147 6.01 13.32 8.90
N VAL A 148 6.43 14.56 8.64
CA VAL A 148 5.78 15.76 9.21
C VAL A 148 4.34 15.92 8.71
N ILE A 149 4.09 15.65 7.42
CA ILE A 149 2.78 15.91 6.79
C ILE A 149 1.78 14.77 7.02
N PHE A 150 2.23 13.52 6.96
CA PHE A 150 1.37 12.34 6.94
C PHE A 150 1.52 11.45 8.17
N GLY A 151 2.47 11.76 9.07
CA GLY A 151 2.70 10.99 10.30
C GLY A 151 2.98 9.51 10.00
N GLU A 152 2.32 8.64 10.74
CA GLU A 152 2.41 7.19 10.60
C GLU A 152 1.93 6.64 9.24
N TYR A 153 1.16 7.42 8.49
CA TYR A 153 0.69 7.05 7.13
C TYR A 153 1.68 7.45 6.03
N SER A 154 2.86 7.92 6.39
CA SER A 154 3.85 8.35 5.41
C SER A 154 4.57 7.15 4.78
N GLY A 155 4.36 6.91 3.49
CA GLY A 155 5.25 6.03 2.73
C GLY A 155 6.58 6.75 2.48
N THR A 156 7.63 6.33 3.18
CA THR A 156 8.99 6.85 3.04
C THR A 156 9.81 6.03 2.04
N ASN A 157 10.94 6.57 1.60
CA ASN A 157 11.90 5.90 0.72
C ASN A 157 12.87 5.02 1.51
N PHE A 158 13.15 5.44 2.75
CA PHE A 158 14.04 4.73 3.66
C PHE A 158 13.30 4.45 4.97
N SER A 159 13.53 3.27 5.52
CA SER A 159 12.97 2.82 6.80
C SER A 159 13.71 3.48 7.96
#